data_965a3ad73b6594d69fda88238be285ba
#
_entry.id   965a3ad73b6594d69fda88238be285ba
#
_cell.length_a   1.000
_cell.length_b   1.000
_cell.length_c   1.000
_cell.angle_alpha   90.00
_cell.angle_beta   90.00
_cell.angle_gamma   90.00
#
_symmetry.space_group_name_H-M   'P 1'
#
loop_
_entity.id
_entity.type
_entity.pdbx_description
1 polymer ?
#
loop_
_entity_poly.entity_id
_entity_poly.type
_entity_poly.pdbx_seq_one_letter_code
_entity_poly.pdbx_strand_id
1 'polypeptide(L)'
;RWRMKMPVGKDRIIVIGGGIQGCATAYFLARRGQDVTLLEKDHIARHASGVNAGGVRRLGRDPVEIPLSLASMDIWQSLQDHIGDHVDAFHSCFYLKVALDEDGQALGVDRIDALQEVGFQHEIWLEDLEIQRRLPHLSCPTYGGILVEGDGWALPWRIVQGFASAAVRNGCR
;
A
#
# COMPACT_ATOMS: atom_id res chain seq x y z
N ARG A 1 -27.18 -15.32 21.46
CA ARG A 1 -25.90 -14.70 21.91
C ARG A 1 -25.00 -15.82 22.41
N TRP A 2 -24.15 -16.37 21.52
CA TRP A 2 -23.11 -17.31 21.90
C TRP A 2 -21.93 -16.51 22.48
N ARG A 3 -21.78 -16.51 23.78
CA ARG A 3 -20.60 -16.02 24.49
C ARG A 3 -19.70 -17.23 24.74
N MET A 4 -18.80 -17.54 23.78
CA MET A 4 -17.72 -18.47 24.07
C MET A 4 -16.81 -17.84 25.11
N LYS A 5 -16.75 -18.43 26.30
CA LYS A 5 -15.68 -18.19 27.29
C LYS A 5 -14.43 -18.86 26.69
N MET A 6 -13.54 -18.08 26.14
CA MET A 6 -12.21 -18.54 25.76
C MET A 6 -11.43 -18.89 27.04
N PRO A 7 -10.72 -20.01 27.11
CA PRO A 7 -9.86 -20.30 28.23
C PRO A 7 -8.73 -19.26 28.32
N VAL A 8 -8.32 -18.86 29.51
CA VAL A 8 -7.27 -17.88 29.81
C VAL A 8 -5.88 -18.55 29.62
N GLY A 9 -5.61 -18.94 28.37
CA GLY A 9 -4.28 -19.26 27.86
C GLY A 9 -4.04 -18.36 26.66
N LYS A 10 -2.83 -17.83 26.48
CA LYS A 10 -2.52 -17.10 25.23
C LYS A 10 -2.75 -18.07 24.08
N ASP A 11 -3.81 -17.82 23.29
CA ASP A 11 -4.07 -18.63 22.10
C ASP A 11 -2.87 -18.50 21.16
N ARG A 12 -2.34 -19.63 20.73
CA ARG A 12 -1.29 -19.66 19.71
C ARG A 12 -1.89 -19.36 18.36
N ILE A 13 -1.42 -18.30 17.71
CA ILE A 13 -1.84 -17.91 16.38
C ILE A 13 -0.85 -18.48 15.36
N ILE A 14 -1.36 -19.18 14.36
CA ILE A 14 -0.56 -19.68 13.25
C ILE A 14 -0.92 -18.86 12.01
N VAL A 15 0.09 -18.22 11.41
CA VAL A 15 -0.01 -17.52 10.13
C VAL A 15 0.63 -18.40 9.06
N ILE A 16 -0.08 -18.68 7.98
CA ILE A 16 0.40 -19.53 6.88
C ILE A 16 0.70 -18.67 5.66
N GLY A 17 1.95 -18.69 5.21
CA GLY A 17 2.46 -17.97 4.05
C GLY A 17 3.36 -16.79 4.40
N GLY A 18 4.59 -16.81 3.90
CA GLY A 18 5.65 -15.80 4.09
C GLY A 18 5.64 -14.69 3.03
N GLY A 19 4.49 -14.35 2.45
CA GLY A 19 4.30 -13.17 1.62
C GLY A 19 4.06 -11.91 2.46
N ILE A 20 3.81 -10.76 1.80
CA ILE A 20 3.60 -9.48 2.48
C ILE A 20 2.45 -9.55 3.49
N GLN A 21 1.33 -10.17 3.13
CA GLN A 21 0.17 -10.31 4.01
C GLN A 21 0.51 -11.09 5.28
N GLY A 22 1.16 -12.26 5.13
CA GLY A 22 1.53 -13.08 6.28
C GLY A 22 2.57 -12.42 7.17
N CYS A 23 3.64 -11.87 6.59
CA CYS A 23 4.70 -11.22 7.36
C CYS A 23 4.20 -9.97 8.10
N ALA A 24 3.39 -9.12 7.46
CA ALA A 24 2.79 -7.96 8.11
C ALA A 24 1.79 -8.38 9.20
N THR A 25 0.93 -9.37 8.94
CA THR A 25 0.00 -9.91 9.94
C THR A 25 0.74 -10.45 11.16
N ALA A 26 1.77 -11.28 10.94
CA ALA A 26 2.59 -11.82 12.01
C ALA A 26 3.27 -10.71 12.83
N TYR A 27 3.81 -9.68 12.17
CA TYR A 27 4.40 -8.52 12.83
C TYR A 27 3.39 -7.78 13.72
N PHE A 28 2.23 -7.38 13.17
CA PHE A 28 1.26 -6.62 13.94
C PHE A 28 0.63 -7.39 15.10
N LEU A 29 0.48 -8.71 14.96
CA LEU A 29 0.02 -9.58 16.05
C LEU A 29 1.11 -9.73 17.13
N ALA A 30 2.35 -10.02 16.74
CA ALA A 30 3.46 -10.15 17.67
C ALA A 30 3.72 -8.85 18.44
N ARG A 31 3.70 -7.69 17.76
CA ARG A 31 3.79 -6.36 18.39
C ARG A 31 2.71 -6.10 19.45
N ARG A 32 1.53 -6.73 19.30
CA ARG A 32 0.44 -6.69 20.29
C ARG A 32 0.58 -7.75 21.39
N GLY A 33 1.72 -8.44 21.45
CA GLY A 33 2.03 -9.44 22.48
C GLY A 33 1.34 -10.78 22.28
N GLN A 34 0.84 -11.07 21.06
CA GLN A 34 0.26 -12.38 20.75
C GLN A 34 1.36 -13.43 20.53
N ASP A 35 1.07 -14.70 20.88
CA ASP A 35 1.95 -15.85 20.58
C ASP A 35 1.75 -16.27 19.12
N VAL A 36 2.66 -15.84 18.23
CA VAL A 36 2.54 -16.02 16.79
C VAL A 36 3.61 -16.96 16.25
N THR A 37 3.19 -17.87 15.37
CA THR A 37 4.09 -18.68 14.55
C THR A 37 3.76 -18.47 13.08
N LEU A 38 4.76 -18.04 12.28
CA LEU A 38 4.64 -17.89 10.84
C LEU A 38 5.23 -19.12 10.14
N LEU A 39 4.43 -19.77 9.31
CA LEU A 39 4.83 -20.94 8.52
C LEU A 39 4.92 -20.56 7.05
N GLU A 40 6.09 -20.80 6.45
CA GLU A 40 6.31 -20.67 5.00
C GLU A 40 6.88 -21.98 4.45
N LYS A 41 6.33 -22.46 3.34
CA LYS A 41 6.72 -23.75 2.75
C LYS A 41 8.05 -23.70 2.01
N ASP A 42 8.52 -22.50 1.64
CA ASP A 42 9.70 -22.28 0.82
C ASP A 42 10.61 -21.25 1.53
N HIS A 43 10.65 -20.03 1.07
CA HIS A 43 11.31 -18.94 1.75
C HIS A 43 10.50 -17.62 1.65
N ILE A 44 10.73 -16.74 2.61
CA ILE A 44 10.04 -15.45 2.70
C ILE A 44 10.19 -14.68 1.37
N ALA A 45 9.07 -14.13 0.88
CA ALA A 45 8.99 -13.34 -0.35
C ALA A 45 9.24 -14.11 -1.66
N ARG A 46 9.20 -15.45 -1.65
CA ARG A 46 9.54 -16.27 -2.83
C ARG A 46 8.68 -16.02 -4.05
N HIS A 47 7.39 -15.75 -3.84
CA HIS A 47 6.40 -15.66 -4.90
C HIS A 47 5.97 -14.20 -5.15
N ALA A 48 4.71 -13.95 -5.53
CA ALA A 48 4.18 -12.66 -5.98
C ALA A 48 4.59 -11.45 -5.13
N SER A 49 4.69 -11.62 -3.82
CA SER A 49 5.08 -10.52 -2.92
C SER A 49 6.54 -10.06 -3.07
N GLY A 50 7.42 -10.89 -3.62
CA GLY A 50 8.83 -10.53 -3.79
C GLY A 50 9.22 -10.12 -5.22
N VAL A 51 8.34 -10.34 -6.21
CA VAL A 51 8.66 -10.21 -7.64
C VAL A 51 7.70 -9.29 -8.41
N ASN A 52 6.83 -8.55 -7.71
CA ASN A 52 5.94 -7.58 -8.34
C ASN A 52 6.65 -6.26 -8.69
N ALA A 53 5.98 -5.38 -9.42
CA ALA A 53 6.54 -4.10 -9.86
C ALA A 53 6.71 -3.04 -8.74
N GLY A 54 6.27 -3.32 -7.53
CA GLY A 54 6.49 -2.47 -6.36
C GLY A 54 5.67 -1.18 -6.29
N GLY A 55 4.67 -1.00 -7.14
CA GLY A 55 3.82 0.19 -7.08
C GLY A 55 2.99 0.26 -5.80
N VAL A 56 3.12 1.36 -5.07
CA VAL A 56 2.35 1.67 -3.85
C VAL A 56 1.50 2.89 -4.16
N ARG A 57 0.20 2.71 -4.37
CA ARG A 57 -0.64 3.77 -4.89
C ARG A 57 -2.06 3.78 -4.33
N ARG A 58 -2.60 4.98 -4.19
CA ARG A 58 -4.02 5.26 -3.95
C ARG A 58 -4.75 5.59 -5.25
N LEU A 59 -4.02 6.09 -6.25
CA LEU A 59 -4.57 6.48 -7.55
C LEU A 59 -5.45 5.39 -8.16
N GLY A 60 -6.67 5.75 -8.53
CA GLY A 60 -7.58 4.88 -9.28
C GLY A 60 -8.15 3.71 -8.48
N ARG A 61 -8.18 3.79 -7.15
CA ARG A 61 -8.84 2.79 -6.30
C ARG A 61 -10.36 2.89 -6.41
N ASP A 62 -11.02 1.75 -6.23
CA ASP A 62 -12.47 1.73 -6.04
C ASP A 62 -12.82 2.55 -4.77
N PRO A 63 -13.89 3.39 -4.79
CA PRO A 63 -14.29 4.19 -3.63
C PRO A 63 -14.43 3.37 -2.33
N VAL A 64 -14.86 2.12 -2.41
CA VAL A 64 -14.98 1.21 -1.25
C VAL A 64 -13.61 0.84 -0.66
N GLU A 65 -12.56 0.80 -1.48
CA GLU A 65 -11.18 0.49 -1.04
C GLU A 65 -10.42 1.71 -0.51
N ILE A 66 -10.86 2.92 -0.79
CA ILE A 66 -10.12 4.15 -0.46
C ILE A 66 -9.82 4.28 1.03
N PRO A 67 -10.76 4.05 1.97
CA PRO A 67 -10.45 4.16 3.40
C PRO A 67 -9.30 3.23 3.82
N LEU A 68 -9.27 2.01 3.29
CA LEU A 68 -8.20 1.06 3.56
C LEU A 68 -6.88 1.48 2.92
N SER A 69 -6.92 2.03 1.70
CA SER A 69 -5.72 2.49 1.00
C SER A 69 -5.10 3.72 1.66
N LEU A 70 -5.91 4.64 2.20
CA LEU A 70 -5.44 5.78 2.99
C LEU A 70 -4.77 5.32 4.29
N ALA A 71 -5.44 4.47 5.08
CA ALA A 71 -4.85 3.90 6.29
C ALA A 71 -3.57 3.09 6.02
N SER A 72 -3.50 2.40 4.88
CA SER A 72 -2.29 1.70 4.46
C SER A 72 -1.17 2.68 4.10
N MET A 73 -1.48 3.82 3.48
CA MET A 73 -0.48 4.83 3.12
C MET A 73 0.16 5.46 4.37
N ASP A 74 -0.57 5.65 5.45
CA ASP A 74 -0.01 6.12 6.73
C ASP A 74 1.09 5.17 7.24
N ILE A 75 0.90 3.86 7.07
CA ILE A 75 1.91 2.84 7.40
C ILE A 75 3.11 2.94 6.46
N TRP A 76 2.89 3.14 5.15
CA TRP A 76 3.96 3.29 4.18
C TRP A 76 4.82 4.52 4.44
N GLN A 77 4.23 5.64 4.81
CA GLN A 77 4.94 6.89 5.12
C GLN A 77 5.72 6.83 6.43
N SER A 78 5.30 5.99 7.37
CA SER A 78 6.00 5.72 8.64
C SER A 78 6.66 4.34 8.68
N LEU A 79 7.05 3.81 7.53
CA LEU A 79 7.50 2.42 7.41
C LEU A 79 8.73 2.12 8.28
N GLN A 80 9.65 3.07 8.44
CA GLN A 80 10.84 2.94 9.30
C GLN A 80 10.48 2.61 10.75
N ASP A 81 9.38 3.16 11.27
CA ASP A 81 8.91 2.91 12.64
C ASP A 81 8.47 1.44 12.84
N HIS A 82 8.17 0.77 11.74
CA HIS A 82 7.72 -0.62 11.74
C HIS A 82 8.86 -1.61 11.48
N ILE A 83 9.65 -1.39 10.45
CA ILE A 83 10.63 -2.37 9.97
C ILE A 83 12.10 -1.96 10.20
N GLY A 84 12.34 -0.72 10.61
CA GLY A 84 13.66 -0.14 10.93
C GLY A 84 14.26 0.69 9.80
N ASP A 85 15.07 1.68 10.15
CA ASP A 85 15.64 2.68 9.24
C ASP A 85 16.63 2.12 8.21
N HIS A 86 17.21 0.95 8.50
CA HIS A 86 18.15 0.29 7.61
C HIS A 86 17.49 -0.35 6.38
N VAL A 87 16.17 -0.39 6.34
CA VAL A 87 15.41 -0.94 5.20
C VAL A 87 14.99 0.22 4.30
N ASP A 88 15.90 0.65 3.43
CA ASP A 88 15.57 1.59 2.35
C ASP A 88 14.73 0.85 1.31
N ALA A 89 13.43 0.88 1.47
CA ALA A 89 12.53 0.01 0.74
C ALA A 89 11.29 0.68 0.15
N PHE A 90 10.94 1.89 0.61
CA PHE A 90 9.82 2.70 0.07
C PHE A 90 10.30 4.09 -0.31
N HIS A 91 9.93 4.52 -1.52
CA HIS A 91 10.27 5.82 -2.08
C HIS A 91 9.00 6.55 -2.49
N SER A 92 8.70 7.63 -1.77
CA SER A 92 7.55 8.47 -2.07
C SER A 92 7.77 9.26 -3.36
N CYS A 93 6.77 9.30 -4.20
CA CYS A 93 6.71 10.11 -5.41
C CYS A 93 5.26 10.50 -5.71
N PHE A 94 4.99 10.99 -6.90
CA PHE A 94 3.62 11.15 -7.39
C PHE A 94 3.26 10.06 -8.41
N TYR A 95 1.97 9.79 -8.51
CA TYR A 95 1.39 9.03 -9.62
C TYR A 95 0.50 9.93 -10.43
N LEU A 96 0.61 9.82 -11.75
CA LEU A 96 -0.18 10.58 -12.70
C LEU A 96 -0.82 9.63 -13.71
N LYS A 97 -2.14 9.73 -13.87
CA LYS A 97 -2.90 9.07 -14.92
C LYS A 97 -3.34 10.13 -15.92
N VAL A 98 -2.75 10.13 -17.10
CA VAL A 98 -3.08 11.10 -18.17
C VAL A 98 -4.31 10.67 -18.96
N ALA A 99 -5.12 11.63 -19.36
CA ALA A 99 -6.18 11.47 -20.35
C ALA A 99 -5.62 11.76 -21.75
N LEU A 100 -5.82 10.84 -22.69
CA LEU A 100 -5.29 10.93 -24.05
C LEU A 100 -6.33 11.38 -25.07
N ASP A 101 -7.59 11.53 -24.64
CA ASP A 101 -8.73 11.94 -25.44
C ASP A 101 -9.80 12.63 -24.56
N GLU A 102 -10.86 13.14 -25.20
CA GLU A 102 -11.97 13.82 -24.52
C GLU A 102 -12.77 12.87 -23.59
N ASP A 103 -12.92 11.60 -23.97
CA ASP A 103 -13.61 10.62 -23.15
C ASP A 103 -12.82 10.35 -21.85
N GLY A 104 -11.50 10.21 -21.95
CA GLY A 104 -10.61 10.08 -20.81
C GLY A 104 -10.63 11.29 -19.90
N GLN A 105 -10.73 12.51 -20.47
CA GLN A 105 -10.91 13.75 -19.70
C GLN A 105 -12.23 13.74 -18.93
N ALA A 106 -13.33 13.48 -19.61
CA ALA A 106 -14.67 13.45 -19.00
C ALA A 106 -14.72 12.44 -17.84
N LEU A 107 -14.26 11.21 -18.08
CA LEU A 107 -14.18 10.16 -17.05
C LEU A 107 -13.29 10.54 -15.86
N GLY A 108 -12.21 11.29 -16.12
CA GLY A 108 -11.30 11.75 -15.08
C GLY A 108 -11.92 12.82 -14.19
N VAL A 109 -12.58 13.81 -14.79
CA VAL A 109 -13.29 14.89 -14.08
C VAL A 109 -14.45 14.34 -13.29
N ASP A 110 -15.32 13.52 -13.90
CA ASP A 110 -16.45 12.86 -13.22
C ASP A 110 -15.98 12.05 -12.00
N ARG A 111 -14.84 11.39 -12.11
CA ARG A 111 -14.26 10.66 -10.99
C ARG A 111 -13.86 11.58 -9.85
N ILE A 112 -13.17 12.71 -10.14
CA ILE A 112 -12.77 13.69 -9.11
C ILE A 112 -14.00 14.22 -8.39
N ASP A 113 -15.04 14.62 -9.12
CA ASP A 113 -16.28 15.15 -8.56
C ASP A 113 -16.96 14.11 -7.65
N ALA A 114 -17.10 12.87 -8.13
CA ALA A 114 -17.69 11.79 -7.34
C ALA A 114 -16.90 11.47 -6.06
N LEU A 115 -15.58 11.56 -6.09
CA LEU A 115 -14.75 11.35 -4.90
C LEU A 115 -14.90 12.51 -3.90
N GLN A 116 -14.97 13.74 -4.38
CA GLN A 116 -15.16 14.92 -3.54
C GLN A 116 -16.53 14.92 -2.85
N GLU A 117 -17.58 14.49 -3.54
CA GLU A 117 -18.93 14.35 -2.97
C GLU A 117 -18.98 13.41 -1.75
N VAL A 118 -18.14 12.35 -1.75
CA VAL A 118 -18.03 11.40 -0.64
C VAL A 118 -16.87 11.73 0.33
N GLY A 119 -16.24 12.91 0.17
CA GLY A 119 -15.26 13.46 1.10
C GLY A 119 -13.81 13.05 0.86
N PHE A 120 -13.47 12.45 -0.28
CA PHE A 120 -12.09 12.12 -0.64
C PHE A 120 -11.47 13.22 -1.53
N GLN A 121 -10.26 13.68 -1.16
CA GLN A 121 -9.55 14.78 -1.84
C GLN A 121 -8.11 14.43 -2.23
N HIS A 122 -7.74 13.16 -2.21
CA HIS A 122 -6.37 12.71 -2.46
C HIS A 122 -6.04 12.61 -3.95
N GLU A 123 -7.04 12.57 -4.83
CA GLU A 123 -6.89 12.66 -6.28
C GLU A 123 -7.25 14.08 -6.71
N ILE A 124 -6.40 14.71 -7.53
CA ILE A 124 -6.63 16.06 -8.07
C ILE A 124 -6.52 16.04 -9.60
N TRP A 125 -7.35 16.86 -10.26
CA TRP A 125 -7.25 17.05 -11.69
C TRP A 125 -6.16 18.05 -12.03
N LEU A 126 -5.36 17.75 -13.04
CA LEU A 126 -4.38 18.65 -13.64
C LEU A 126 -4.74 18.93 -15.10
N GLU A 127 -4.61 20.19 -15.50
CA GLU A 127 -4.71 20.59 -16.90
C GLU A 127 -3.43 20.23 -17.68
N ASP A 128 -3.55 20.11 -19.00
CA ASP A 128 -2.44 19.73 -19.90
C ASP A 128 -1.17 20.55 -19.67
N LEU A 129 -1.29 21.88 -19.55
CA LEU A 129 -0.14 22.77 -19.34
C LEU A 129 0.65 22.42 -18.05
N GLU A 130 -0.04 21.99 -17.01
CA GLU A 130 0.61 21.63 -15.75
C GLU A 130 1.28 20.24 -15.84
N ILE A 131 0.67 19.32 -16.59
CA ILE A 131 1.28 18.02 -16.90
C ILE A 131 2.57 18.22 -17.69
N GLN A 132 2.56 19.07 -18.72
CA GLN A 132 3.76 19.37 -19.51
C GLN A 132 4.89 19.98 -18.69
N ARG A 133 4.57 20.83 -17.71
CA ARG A 133 5.57 21.38 -16.78
C ARG A 133 6.21 20.32 -15.90
N ARG A 134 5.43 19.33 -15.42
CA ARG A 134 5.91 18.24 -14.58
C ARG A 134 6.64 17.16 -15.37
N LEU A 135 6.21 16.91 -16.60
CA LEU A 135 6.73 15.90 -17.50
C LEU A 135 7.16 16.51 -18.86
N PRO A 136 8.22 17.34 -18.91
CA PRO A 136 8.61 18.08 -20.10
C PRO A 136 9.04 17.20 -21.28
N HIS A 137 9.30 15.92 -21.04
CA HIS A 137 9.65 14.96 -22.10
C HIS A 137 8.47 14.09 -22.56
N LEU A 138 7.26 14.37 -22.07
CA LEU A 138 6.06 13.70 -22.58
C LEU A 138 5.75 14.23 -24.00
N SER A 139 5.92 13.39 -24.99
CA SER A 139 5.84 13.78 -26.41
C SER A 139 4.45 13.70 -27.01
N CYS A 140 3.46 13.22 -26.29
CA CYS A 140 2.06 13.17 -26.73
C CYS A 140 1.25 14.31 -26.11
N PRO A 141 0.29 14.90 -26.85
CA PRO A 141 -0.68 15.83 -26.26
C PRO A 141 -1.54 15.09 -25.24
N THR A 142 -1.95 15.79 -24.19
CA THR A 142 -2.86 15.26 -23.18
C THR A 142 -4.08 16.14 -23.04
N TYR A 143 -5.17 15.59 -22.54
CA TYR A 143 -6.41 16.29 -22.22
C TYR A 143 -6.56 16.57 -20.72
N GLY A 144 -5.43 16.51 -20.00
CA GLY A 144 -5.38 16.60 -18.56
C GLY A 144 -5.06 15.26 -17.90
N GLY A 145 -5.21 15.17 -16.59
CA GLY A 145 -4.94 13.92 -15.86
C GLY A 145 -5.20 14.01 -14.37
N ILE A 146 -5.22 12.85 -13.74
CA ILE A 146 -5.40 12.70 -12.30
C ILE A 146 -4.05 12.51 -11.65
N LEU A 147 -3.70 13.40 -10.72
CA LEU A 147 -2.50 13.34 -9.88
C LEU A 147 -2.84 12.84 -8.48
N VAL A 148 -1.97 12.01 -7.92
CA VAL A 148 -1.90 11.73 -6.47
C VAL A 148 -0.48 11.94 -6.00
N GLU A 149 -0.30 12.86 -5.06
CA GLU A 149 0.98 13.09 -4.40
C GLU A 149 1.15 12.19 -3.17
N GLY A 150 2.39 11.79 -2.87
CA GLY A 150 2.69 10.94 -1.73
C GLY A 150 2.36 9.45 -1.91
N ASP A 151 1.98 9.04 -3.10
CA ASP A 151 2.09 7.65 -3.54
C ASP A 151 3.56 7.29 -3.72
N GLY A 152 3.91 6.11 -4.20
CA GLY A 152 5.32 5.77 -4.32
C GLY A 152 5.56 4.39 -4.92
N TRP A 153 6.80 3.99 -4.82
CA TRP A 153 7.22 2.64 -5.18
C TRP A 153 8.07 2.03 -4.07
N ALA A 154 8.07 0.74 -4.01
CA ALA A 154 8.76 -0.02 -3.00
C ALA A 154 9.63 -1.10 -3.64
N LEU A 155 10.65 -1.55 -2.91
CA LEU A 155 11.42 -2.74 -3.23
C LEU A 155 10.72 -3.96 -2.61
N PRO A 156 9.92 -4.74 -3.37
CA PRO A 156 8.97 -5.69 -2.82
C PRO A 156 9.60 -6.70 -1.88
N TRP A 157 10.73 -7.27 -2.31
CA TRP A 157 11.47 -8.26 -1.51
C TRP A 157 11.94 -7.67 -0.17
N ARG A 158 12.50 -6.46 -0.17
CA ARG A 158 13.00 -5.79 1.06
C ARG A 158 11.88 -5.51 2.04
N ILE A 159 10.71 -5.07 1.57
CA ILE A 159 9.54 -4.84 2.43
C ILE A 159 9.12 -6.12 3.16
N VAL A 160 8.99 -7.23 2.43
CA VAL A 160 8.56 -8.50 3.03
C VAL A 160 9.59 -8.99 4.05
N GLN A 161 10.88 -8.91 3.72
CA GLN A 161 11.97 -9.27 4.64
C GLN A 161 12.01 -8.35 5.87
N GLY A 162 11.75 -7.05 5.69
CA GLY A 162 11.67 -6.09 6.78
C GLY A 162 10.57 -6.46 7.77
N PHE A 163 9.36 -6.74 7.30
CA PHE A 163 8.25 -7.18 8.16
C PHE A 163 8.53 -8.54 8.82
N ALA A 164 9.10 -9.52 8.09
CA ALA A 164 9.47 -10.82 8.67
C ALA A 164 10.48 -10.65 9.80
N SER A 165 11.54 -9.87 9.58
CA SER A 165 12.55 -9.57 10.59
C SER A 165 11.95 -8.83 11.79
N ALA A 166 11.07 -7.86 11.55
CA ALA A 166 10.37 -7.14 12.59
C ALA A 166 9.43 -8.06 13.39
N ALA A 167 8.75 -9.00 12.75
CA ALA A 167 7.94 -10.01 13.42
C ALA A 167 8.78 -10.86 14.39
N VAL A 168 9.95 -11.34 13.95
CA VAL A 168 10.88 -12.12 14.78
C VAL A 168 11.39 -11.28 15.97
N ARG A 169 11.78 -10.02 15.75
CA ARG A 169 12.19 -9.11 16.84
C ARG A 169 11.09 -8.90 17.88
N ASN A 170 9.83 -9.04 17.51
CA ASN A 170 8.67 -8.94 18.40
C ASN A 170 8.20 -10.31 18.95
N GLY A 171 8.99 -11.39 18.77
CA GLY A 171 8.74 -12.71 19.36
C GLY A 171 7.94 -13.69 18.48
N CYS A 172 7.72 -13.38 17.19
CA CYS A 172 7.18 -14.34 16.23
C CYS A 172 8.22 -15.46 15.96
N ARG A 173 7.73 -16.69 15.83
CA ARG A 173 8.53 -17.87 15.46
C ARG A 173 8.24 -18.27 14.02
#